data_c987773b9d2e5cf86afdd1fb0958dcb9
#
_entry.id   c987773b9d2e5cf86afdd1fb0958dcb9
#
_cell.length_a   1.000
_cell.length_b   1.000
_cell.length_c   1.000
_cell.angle_alpha   90.00
_cell.angle_beta   90.00
_cell.angle_gamma   90.00
#
_symmetry.space_group_name_H-M   'P 1'
#
loop_
_entity.id
_entity.type
_entity.pdbx_description
1 polymer ?
#
loop_
_entity_poly.entity_id
_entity_poly.type
_entity_poly.pdbx_seq_one_letter_code
_entity_poly.pdbx_strand_id
1 'polypeptide(L)'
;MKQIRALEVLLRQHGLLAAPADRDAAVTGICNDSRQARDGDLFICKGYGFKPEYLEMARSRGAVCALAETDFPGVDIPCVRVSDVRKAQSLAARWFYDEPSDSLTLIGVTGTKGKTTTSYMIQAITNALAGRPTGLSSSAGRYCGGPDVDIHLTTPESLDLQWLFAQARDHGLPYMTAEVSSQAYQVERVYGEHFDIGVFLNFSEDHISPKEHASMEEYLQCKLHLLENSSRAVICRETAQFDRVYDTARRCCRETLLVGMDRDDCDLTVRQVEKLEHGFQFAVQEQGSQTLHHYHLAMDGDFNIENALAAIGVGRLLGAGHDRMAAALDSLAVPGRMNRYEGGGVHVLVDCMHNRASSQALLTDLKRDYPGAPITVVTGIAGGRSPQRIQGMGEMCGKYADRIFFTTDNPDFDDPGDIASRLAHAAAQGGPARVTIQLDRTRAVEQAILEAPTGAVIVLAGKGNDAIQRVRGGYVHYDSDPVVAKRALALREKKQ
;
A
#
# COMPACT_ATOMS: atom_id res chain seq x y z
N MET A 1 22.75 17.26 15.58
CA MET A 1 23.39 18.19 14.63
C MET A 1 24.42 17.42 13.83
N LYS A 2 24.36 17.43 12.52
CA LYS A 2 25.20 16.64 11.60
C LYS A 2 25.97 17.54 10.63
N GLN A 3 27.19 17.16 10.29
CA GLN A 3 28.03 17.94 9.37
C GLN A 3 27.86 17.43 7.95
N ILE A 4 27.66 18.33 6.98
CA ILE A 4 27.46 17.99 5.57
C ILE A 4 28.62 17.17 4.98
N ARG A 5 29.83 17.39 5.46
CA ARG A 5 31.00 16.59 5.02
C ARG A 5 30.81 15.09 5.25
N ALA A 6 30.09 14.69 6.29
CA ALA A 6 29.78 13.27 6.52
C ALA A 6 28.80 12.71 5.45
N LEU A 7 27.80 13.50 5.05
CA LEU A 7 26.92 13.14 3.95
C LEU A 7 27.66 13.04 2.61
N GLU A 8 28.60 13.97 2.34
CA GLU A 8 29.41 13.94 1.13
C GLU A 8 30.28 12.69 1.02
N VAL A 9 30.81 12.20 2.16
CA VAL A 9 31.54 10.91 2.21
C VAL A 9 30.62 9.76 1.82
N LEU A 10 29.41 9.69 2.41
CA LEU A 10 28.42 8.67 2.08
C LEU A 10 28.03 8.72 0.59
N LEU A 11 27.70 9.90 0.08
CA LEU A 11 27.33 10.08 -1.33
C LEU A 11 28.47 9.68 -2.29
N ARG A 12 29.73 9.94 -1.91
CA ARG A 12 30.90 9.53 -2.70
C ARG A 12 31.07 8.00 -2.71
N GLN A 13 30.83 7.34 -1.57
CA GLN A 13 30.89 5.87 -1.49
C GLN A 13 29.86 5.20 -2.40
N HIS A 14 28.71 5.85 -2.58
CA HIS A 14 27.64 5.39 -3.49
C HIS A 14 27.78 5.90 -4.93
N GLY A 15 28.87 6.62 -5.26
CA GLY A 15 29.09 7.16 -6.62
C GLY A 15 28.13 8.28 -7.03
N LEU A 16 27.47 8.90 -6.06
CA LEU A 16 26.45 9.94 -6.31
C LEU A 16 26.97 11.38 -6.17
N LEU A 17 28.11 11.59 -5.51
CA LEU A 17 28.67 12.93 -5.32
C LEU A 17 29.28 13.45 -6.62
N ALA A 18 28.67 14.48 -7.21
CA ALA A 18 29.20 15.17 -8.40
C ALA A 18 30.17 16.32 -8.03
N ALA A 19 29.80 17.11 -7.00
CA ALA A 19 30.72 18.10 -6.42
C ALA A 19 30.35 18.34 -4.94
N PRO A 20 31.35 18.54 -4.04
CA PRO A 20 31.11 18.90 -2.66
C PRO A 20 30.60 20.34 -2.55
N ALA A 21 29.97 20.68 -1.43
CA ALA A 21 29.65 22.04 -1.09
C ALA A 21 30.90 22.89 -0.92
N ASP A 22 30.84 24.17 -1.24
CA ASP A 22 31.96 25.12 -1.12
C ASP A 22 32.39 25.31 0.34
N ARG A 23 31.45 25.23 1.27
CA ARG A 23 31.68 25.34 2.72
C ARG A 23 30.90 24.27 3.46
N ASP A 24 31.37 23.88 4.64
CA ASP A 24 30.68 22.94 5.50
C ASP A 24 29.48 23.63 6.17
N ALA A 25 28.46 22.84 6.49
CA ALA A 25 27.27 23.31 7.18
C ALA A 25 26.81 22.30 8.23
N ALA A 26 26.31 22.80 9.34
CA ALA A 26 25.72 22.00 10.40
C ALA A 26 24.22 21.87 10.20
N VAL A 27 23.74 20.68 9.97
CA VAL A 27 22.35 20.35 9.67
C VAL A 27 21.62 19.88 10.92
N THR A 28 20.45 20.47 11.16
CA THR A 28 19.54 20.11 12.27
C THR A 28 18.18 19.62 11.82
N GLY A 29 17.87 19.75 10.52
CA GLY A 29 16.65 19.29 9.88
C GLY A 29 16.90 18.90 8.41
N ILE A 30 15.91 18.28 7.79
CA ILE A 30 15.92 17.89 6.38
C ILE A 30 14.51 18.07 5.79
N CYS A 31 14.40 18.74 4.64
CA CYS A 31 13.11 18.94 3.98
C CYS A 31 13.23 19.02 2.45
N ASN A 32 12.10 18.84 1.76
CA ASN A 32 11.97 18.97 0.31
C ASN A 32 10.76 19.85 -0.11
N ASP A 33 10.11 20.51 0.82
CA ASP A 33 9.07 21.51 0.60
C ASP A 33 9.53 22.87 1.14
N SER A 34 9.77 23.82 0.25
CA SER A 34 10.27 25.16 0.62
C SER A 34 9.35 25.92 1.57
N ARG A 35 8.07 25.60 1.58
CA ARG A 35 7.06 26.19 2.49
C ARG A 35 7.22 25.71 3.92
N GLN A 36 7.82 24.53 4.12
CA GLN A 36 8.05 23.87 5.39
C GLN A 36 9.48 24.00 5.89
N ALA A 37 10.38 24.56 5.08
CA ALA A 37 11.78 24.76 5.45
C ALA A 37 11.92 25.55 6.75
N ARG A 38 12.90 25.17 7.59
CA ARG A 38 13.19 25.73 8.90
C ARG A 38 14.68 26.04 9.04
N ASP A 39 15.03 26.73 10.11
CA ASP A 39 16.42 27.03 10.44
C ASP A 39 17.23 25.74 10.64
N GLY A 40 18.39 25.67 9.99
CA GLY A 40 19.29 24.52 10.02
C GLY A 40 18.94 23.37 9.07
N ASP A 41 17.94 23.52 8.19
CA ASP A 41 17.56 22.45 7.25
C ASP A 41 18.57 22.22 6.12
N LEU A 42 18.80 20.94 5.78
CA LEU A 42 19.24 20.51 4.46
C LEU A 42 18.03 20.50 3.52
N PHE A 43 18.04 21.35 2.51
CA PHE A 43 16.96 21.44 1.55
C PHE A 43 17.22 20.59 0.30
N ILE A 44 16.31 19.68 -0.06
CA ILE A 44 16.42 18.79 -1.23
C ILE A 44 15.73 19.43 -2.43
N CYS A 45 16.51 19.81 -3.45
CA CYS A 45 16.02 20.39 -4.69
C CYS A 45 15.53 19.30 -5.65
N LYS A 46 14.31 18.78 -5.42
CA LYS A 46 13.73 17.67 -6.17
C LYS A 46 12.42 18.05 -6.86
N GLY A 47 12.16 17.47 -7.99
CA GLY A 47 10.87 17.52 -8.69
C GLY A 47 10.95 18.02 -10.12
N TYR A 48 9.96 17.56 -10.92
CA TYR A 48 9.83 17.87 -12.35
C TYR A 48 9.33 19.31 -12.53
N GLY A 49 9.90 20.29 -12.35
CA GLY A 49 9.45 21.69 -12.36
C GLY A 49 9.95 22.43 -11.14
N PHE A 50 11.04 21.92 -10.53
CA PHE A 50 11.74 22.64 -9.49
C PHE A 50 12.19 24.00 -10.03
N LYS A 51 11.97 25.06 -9.26
CA LYS A 51 12.30 26.43 -9.62
C LYS A 51 13.30 27.01 -8.62
N PRO A 52 14.23 27.87 -9.08
CA PRO A 52 15.19 28.53 -8.20
C PRO A 52 14.53 29.30 -7.03
N GLU A 53 13.32 29.84 -7.27
CA GLU A 53 12.56 30.57 -6.24
C GLU A 53 12.20 29.69 -5.04
N TYR A 54 12.07 28.38 -5.23
CA TYR A 54 11.82 27.45 -4.12
C TYR A 54 13.05 27.29 -3.23
N LEU A 55 14.25 27.27 -3.83
CA LEU A 55 15.50 27.25 -3.07
C LEU A 55 15.71 28.56 -2.32
N GLU A 56 15.45 29.70 -2.96
CA GLU A 56 15.54 31.01 -2.32
C GLU A 56 14.54 31.14 -1.15
N MET A 57 13.33 30.61 -1.32
CA MET A 57 12.35 30.54 -0.23
C MET A 57 12.86 29.68 0.92
N ALA A 58 13.40 28.51 0.66
CA ALA A 58 13.97 27.63 1.69
C ALA A 58 15.14 28.32 2.41
N ARG A 59 16.04 28.96 1.68
CA ARG A 59 17.16 29.75 2.22
C ARG A 59 16.65 30.87 3.13
N SER A 60 15.66 31.63 2.68
CA SER A 60 15.09 32.75 3.47
C SER A 60 14.40 32.29 4.76
N ARG A 61 14.03 31.01 4.83
CA ARG A 61 13.46 30.36 6.01
C ARG A 61 14.50 29.68 6.92
N GLY A 62 15.80 29.78 6.55
CA GLY A 62 16.89 29.28 7.36
C GLY A 62 17.52 27.97 6.90
N ALA A 63 17.18 27.44 5.71
CA ALA A 63 17.94 26.32 5.16
C ALA A 63 19.43 26.69 5.02
N VAL A 64 20.30 25.80 5.48
CA VAL A 64 21.76 26.05 5.60
C VAL A 64 22.57 25.37 4.49
N CYS A 65 21.98 24.42 3.79
CA CYS A 65 22.61 23.70 2.68
C CYS A 65 21.54 23.18 1.71
N ALA A 66 21.90 23.07 0.44
CA ALA A 66 21.08 22.44 -0.60
C ALA A 66 21.70 21.11 -1.05
N LEU A 67 20.83 20.17 -1.51
CA LEU A 67 21.19 18.96 -2.24
C LEU A 67 20.52 19.02 -3.62
N ALA A 68 21.28 19.00 -4.71
CA ALA A 68 20.75 19.25 -6.04
C ALA A 68 21.57 18.58 -7.16
N GLU A 69 20.95 18.38 -8.33
CA GLU A 69 21.64 17.89 -9.55
C GLU A 69 22.31 19.01 -10.32
N THR A 70 21.87 20.26 -10.14
CA THR A 70 22.34 21.43 -10.88
C THR A 70 22.71 22.55 -9.92
N ASP A 71 23.55 23.50 -10.41
CA ASP A 71 23.85 24.74 -9.70
C ASP A 71 22.69 25.74 -9.81
N PHE A 72 22.52 26.54 -8.78
CA PHE A 72 21.55 27.64 -8.73
C PHE A 72 22.30 28.98 -8.55
N PRO A 73 22.93 29.50 -9.65
CA PRO A 73 23.67 30.78 -9.59
C PRO A 73 22.72 31.90 -9.16
N GLY A 74 23.10 32.64 -8.14
CA GLY A 74 22.31 33.75 -7.58
C GLY A 74 21.63 33.41 -6.25
N VAL A 75 21.64 32.16 -5.80
CA VAL A 75 21.22 31.79 -4.46
C VAL A 75 22.45 31.46 -3.60
N ASP A 76 22.78 32.31 -2.63
CA ASP A 76 23.94 32.11 -1.75
C ASP A 76 23.63 31.10 -0.66
N ILE A 77 23.80 29.83 -1.00
CA ILE A 77 23.65 28.68 -0.09
C ILE A 77 24.66 27.60 -0.48
N PRO A 78 25.38 26.98 0.48
CA PRO A 78 26.21 25.81 0.18
C PRO A 78 25.39 24.74 -0.53
N CYS A 79 25.89 24.16 -1.61
CA CYS A 79 25.15 23.17 -2.39
C CYS A 79 26.01 21.92 -2.63
N VAL A 80 25.53 20.78 -2.15
CA VAL A 80 26.08 19.46 -2.48
C VAL A 80 25.47 19.03 -3.81
N ARG A 81 26.29 18.90 -4.85
CA ARG A 81 25.84 18.44 -6.16
C ARG A 81 25.93 16.93 -6.28
N VAL A 82 24.86 16.34 -6.83
CA VAL A 82 24.72 14.90 -7.00
C VAL A 82 24.33 14.54 -8.43
N SER A 83 24.61 13.32 -8.83
CA SER A 83 24.23 12.79 -10.16
C SER A 83 22.78 12.33 -10.22
N ASP A 84 22.15 12.00 -9.07
CA ASP A 84 20.75 11.55 -8.93
C ASP A 84 20.22 12.03 -7.58
N VAL A 85 19.34 13.04 -7.62
CA VAL A 85 18.80 13.64 -6.39
C VAL A 85 17.82 12.72 -5.65
N ARG A 86 17.18 11.78 -6.33
CA ARG A 86 16.24 10.83 -5.68
C ARG A 86 16.99 9.83 -4.83
N LYS A 87 18.03 9.18 -5.39
CA LYS A 87 18.94 8.30 -4.64
C LYS A 87 19.63 9.04 -3.51
N ALA A 88 20.14 10.23 -3.80
CA ALA A 88 20.79 11.07 -2.81
C ALA A 88 19.86 11.51 -1.68
N GLN A 89 18.58 11.80 -1.97
CA GLN A 89 17.57 12.09 -0.95
C GLN A 89 17.36 10.91 0.00
N SER A 90 17.28 9.69 -0.54
CA SER A 90 17.08 8.48 0.29
C SER A 90 18.27 8.25 1.22
N LEU A 91 19.50 8.37 0.72
CA LEU A 91 20.71 8.29 1.55
C LEU A 91 20.81 9.43 2.55
N ALA A 92 20.48 10.66 2.15
CA ALA A 92 20.49 11.81 3.06
C ALA A 92 19.49 11.66 4.19
N ALA A 93 18.30 11.11 3.91
CA ALA A 93 17.30 10.80 4.93
C ALA A 93 17.79 9.73 5.91
N ARG A 94 18.34 8.61 5.41
CA ARG A 94 18.94 7.57 6.25
C ARG A 94 20.05 8.16 7.14
N TRP A 95 20.99 8.86 6.54
CA TRP A 95 22.08 9.53 7.26
C TRP A 95 21.54 10.48 8.33
N PHE A 96 20.53 11.31 7.99
CA PHE A 96 20.00 12.30 8.91
C PHE A 96 19.39 11.67 10.16
N TYR A 97 18.67 10.55 10.01
CA TYR A 97 18.02 9.82 11.09
C TYR A 97 18.88 8.72 11.73
N ASP A 98 20.21 8.70 11.50
CA ASP A 98 21.14 7.71 12.08
C ASP A 98 20.80 6.26 11.72
N GLU A 99 20.60 5.99 10.40
CA GLU A 99 20.35 4.64 9.84
C GLU A 99 19.30 3.85 10.64
N PRO A 100 18.08 4.37 10.80
CA PRO A 100 17.14 3.87 11.81
C PRO A 100 16.67 2.44 11.54
N SER A 101 16.65 2.01 10.28
CA SER A 101 16.28 0.65 9.88
C SER A 101 17.24 -0.42 10.41
N ASP A 102 18.51 -0.09 10.64
CA ASP A 102 19.53 -1.03 11.14
C ASP A 102 19.24 -1.55 12.57
N SER A 103 18.38 -0.86 13.30
CA SER A 103 17.95 -1.22 14.66
C SER A 103 16.62 -1.96 14.71
N LEU A 104 15.99 -2.21 13.56
CA LEU A 104 14.68 -2.84 13.42
C LEU A 104 14.81 -4.15 12.66
N THR A 105 13.98 -5.14 12.98
CA THR A 105 13.74 -6.22 12.02
C THR A 105 12.77 -5.70 10.97
N LEU A 106 13.29 -5.36 9.78
CA LEU A 106 12.54 -4.73 8.70
C LEU A 106 11.97 -5.77 7.74
N ILE A 107 10.65 -5.76 7.56
CA ILE A 107 9.92 -6.68 6.70
C ILE A 107 9.27 -5.90 5.56
N GLY A 108 9.67 -6.18 4.31
CA GLY A 108 9.11 -5.57 3.12
C GLY A 108 8.09 -6.46 2.44
N VAL A 109 6.94 -5.91 2.05
CA VAL A 109 5.88 -6.67 1.36
C VAL A 109 5.61 -6.07 -0.01
N THR A 110 5.81 -6.86 -1.08
CA THR A 110 5.46 -6.47 -2.44
C THR A 110 4.51 -7.48 -3.09
N GLY A 111 3.89 -7.05 -4.16
CA GLY A 111 2.91 -7.81 -4.94
C GLY A 111 2.01 -6.87 -5.73
N THR A 112 1.28 -7.37 -6.70
CA THR A 112 0.24 -6.57 -7.37
C THR A 112 -0.90 -6.32 -6.39
N LYS A 113 -1.37 -7.35 -5.72
CA LYS A 113 -2.48 -7.32 -4.74
C LYS A 113 -2.04 -7.92 -3.39
N GLY A 114 -2.83 -7.70 -2.35
CA GLY A 114 -2.66 -8.34 -1.05
C GLY A 114 -1.68 -7.63 -0.10
N LYS A 115 -0.84 -6.71 -0.55
CA LYS A 115 0.19 -6.05 0.29
C LYS A 115 -0.34 -5.55 1.63
N THR A 116 -1.38 -4.75 1.61
CA THR A 116 -2.00 -4.17 2.82
C THR A 116 -2.46 -5.24 3.79
N THR A 117 -3.25 -6.20 3.30
CA THR A 117 -3.78 -7.29 4.13
C THR A 117 -2.66 -8.11 4.74
N THR A 118 -1.68 -8.52 3.92
CA THR A 118 -0.52 -9.29 4.39
C THR A 118 0.31 -8.50 5.40
N SER A 119 0.52 -7.20 5.19
CA SER A 119 1.26 -6.34 6.14
C SER A 119 0.58 -6.27 7.50
N TYR A 120 -0.75 -6.16 7.55
CA TYR A 120 -1.52 -6.23 8.80
C TYR A 120 -1.45 -7.60 9.46
N MET A 121 -1.52 -8.69 8.68
CA MET A 121 -1.38 -10.06 9.17
C MET A 121 0.02 -10.29 9.76
N ILE A 122 1.08 -9.81 9.09
CA ILE A 122 2.46 -9.85 9.62
C ILE A 122 2.56 -9.03 10.90
N GLN A 123 1.98 -7.82 10.94
CA GLN A 123 1.97 -7.00 12.15
C GLN A 123 1.26 -7.72 13.31
N ALA A 124 0.13 -8.37 13.08
CA ALA A 124 -0.57 -9.15 14.12
C ALA A 124 0.33 -10.27 14.68
N ILE A 125 1.01 -11.02 13.80
CA ILE A 125 1.96 -12.07 14.19
C ILE A 125 3.15 -11.47 14.97
N THR A 126 3.74 -10.39 14.48
CA THR A 126 4.89 -9.75 15.15
C THR A 126 4.48 -9.08 16.46
N ASN A 127 3.25 -8.54 16.58
CA ASN A 127 2.69 -8.08 17.86
C ASN A 127 2.62 -9.23 18.88
N ALA A 128 2.11 -10.38 18.44
CA ALA A 128 2.04 -11.57 19.28
C ALA A 128 3.44 -12.07 19.70
N LEU A 129 4.43 -12.02 18.79
CA LEU A 129 5.82 -12.39 19.11
C LEU A 129 6.46 -11.43 20.11
N ALA A 130 6.26 -10.13 19.91
CA ALA A 130 6.84 -9.10 20.78
C ALA A 130 6.08 -8.94 22.10
N GLY A 131 4.85 -9.42 22.22
CA GLY A 131 3.94 -9.17 23.34
C GLY A 131 3.51 -7.71 23.48
N ARG A 132 3.66 -6.92 22.42
CA ARG A 132 3.33 -5.49 22.34
C ARG A 132 3.15 -5.06 20.87
N PRO A 133 2.56 -3.88 20.59
CA PRO A 133 2.45 -3.37 19.24
C PRO A 133 3.82 -3.24 18.54
N THR A 134 3.87 -3.54 17.25
CA THR A 134 5.03 -3.43 16.37
C THR A 134 4.75 -2.46 15.23
N GLY A 135 5.81 -2.01 14.53
CA GLY A 135 5.71 -1.01 13.49
C GLY A 135 4.96 -1.48 12.25
N LEU A 136 4.23 -0.56 11.63
CA LEU A 136 3.53 -0.76 10.36
C LEU A 136 3.61 0.50 9.50
N SER A 137 3.92 0.34 8.22
CA SER A 137 3.75 1.37 7.19
C SER A 137 2.95 0.78 6.03
N SER A 138 1.67 1.16 5.95
CA SER A 138 0.70 0.58 5.02
C SER A 138 -0.20 1.67 4.43
N SER A 139 -0.84 1.38 3.31
CA SER A 139 -1.84 2.28 2.70
C SER A 139 -3.11 2.45 3.55
N ALA A 140 -3.43 1.49 4.42
CA ALA A 140 -4.62 1.53 5.27
C ALA A 140 -4.36 2.08 6.69
N GLY A 141 -3.11 2.29 7.06
CA GLY A 141 -2.74 2.85 8.37
C GLY A 141 -1.25 2.70 8.65
N ARG A 142 -0.80 3.40 9.67
CA ARG A 142 0.60 3.43 10.13
C ARG A 142 0.68 3.34 11.63
N TYR A 143 1.75 2.73 12.09
CA TYR A 143 2.07 2.71 13.51
C TYR A 143 3.61 2.70 13.69
N CYS A 144 4.13 3.69 14.37
CA CYS A 144 5.57 3.82 14.66
C CYS A 144 5.84 4.08 16.15
N GLY A 145 4.84 3.85 17.01
CA GLY A 145 4.94 4.13 18.44
C GLY A 145 4.62 5.57 18.84
N GLY A 146 4.71 6.51 17.90
CA GLY A 146 4.40 7.93 18.07
C GLY A 146 2.98 8.30 17.59
N PRO A 147 2.71 9.60 17.44
CA PRO A 147 1.44 10.09 16.94
C PRO A 147 1.20 9.64 15.48
N ASP A 148 -0.06 9.52 15.15
CA ASP A 148 -0.47 9.20 13.77
C ASP A 148 -0.04 10.31 12.80
N VAL A 149 0.38 9.93 11.60
CA VAL A 149 0.93 10.85 10.60
C VAL A 149 0.15 10.74 9.31
N ASP A 150 -0.24 11.87 8.79
CA ASP A 150 -1.00 11.99 7.56
C ASP A 150 -0.08 11.82 6.33
N ILE A 151 0.22 10.57 5.97
CA ILE A 151 1.00 10.18 4.80
C ILE A 151 0.10 9.39 3.84
N HIS A 152 -0.06 9.86 2.61
CA HIS A 152 -1.05 9.34 1.67
C HIS A 152 -0.52 8.34 0.63
N LEU A 153 0.77 8.01 0.68
CA LEU A 153 1.39 7.07 -0.27
C LEU A 153 1.48 5.66 0.34
N THR A 154 1.29 4.63 -0.47
CA THR A 154 1.48 3.22 -0.06
C THR A 154 2.87 3.00 0.55
N THR A 155 3.90 3.42 -0.16
CA THR A 155 5.26 3.55 0.37
C THR A 155 5.55 5.03 0.47
N PRO A 156 5.81 5.59 1.66
CA PRO A 156 6.12 6.99 1.87
C PRO A 156 7.29 7.50 1.03
N GLU A 157 7.39 8.81 0.83
CA GLU A 157 8.63 9.42 0.34
C GLU A 157 9.76 9.14 1.32
N SER A 158 11.01 9.11 0.84
CA SER A 158 12.14 8.65 1.65
C SER A 158 12.34 9.44 2.95
N LEU A 159 12.04 10.73 2.98
CA LEU A 159 12.11 11.53 4.22
C LEU A 159 11.10 11.03 5.26
N ASP A 160 9.86 10.83 4.85
CA ASP A 160 8.79 10.36 5.73
C ASP A 160 9.02 8.91 6.16
N LEU A 161 9.53 8.07 5.24
CA LEU A 161 9.82 6.66 5.53
C LEU A 161 10.91 6.53 6.60
N GLN A 162 12.01 7.28 6.45
CA GLN A 162 13.10 7.28 7.42
C GLN A 162 12.68 7.88 8.76
N TRP A 163 11.84 8.90 8.73
CA TRP A 163 11.24 9.44 9.94
C TRP A 163 10.39 8.38 10.68
N LEU A 164 9.54 7.63 9.95
CA LEU A 164 8.74 6.53 10.53
C LEU A 164 9.64 5.46 11.17
N PHE A 165 10.73 5.09 10.49
CA PHE A 165 11.68 4.12 11.03
C PHE A 165 12.40 4.66 12.27
N ALA A 166 12.78 5.94 12.27
CA ALA A 166 13.38 6.59 13.43
C ALA A 166 12.41 6.62 14.62
N GLN A 167 11.14 6.98 14.39
CA GLN A 167 10.11 6.92 15.44
C GLN A 167 9.96 5.49 15.98
N ALA A 168 9.90 4.48 15.11
CA ALA A 168 9.80 3.08 15.52
C ALA A 168 11.00 2.66 16.40
N ARG A 169 12.22 3.00 15.99
CA ARG A 169 13.45 2.79 16.76
C ARG A 169 13.39 3.49 18.12
N ASP A 170 13.07 4.78 18.13
CA ASP A 170 13.10 5.62 19.33
C ASP A 170 12.03 5.20 20.37
N HIS A 171 10.91 4.61 19.91
CA HIS A 171 9.93 3.95 20.77
C HIS A 171 10.28 2.48 21.08
N GLY A 172 11.44 2.02 20.64
CA GLY A 172 11.96 0.67 20.92
C GLY A 172 11.17 -0.45 20.26
N LEU A 173 10.47 -0.21 19.15
CA LEU A 173 9.75 -1.27 18.45
C LEU A 173 10.73 -2.28 17.84
N PRO A 174 10.55 -3.61 18.03
CA PRO A 174 11.50 -4.59 17.53
C PRO A 174 11.31 -4.92 16.04
N TYR A 175 10.12 -4.73 15.52
CA TYR A 175 9.76 -5.07 14.14
C TYR A 175 9.11 -3.88 13.44
N MET A 176 9.38 -3.77 12.14
CA MET A 176 8.73 -2.81 11.25
C MET A 176 8.31 -3.50 9.97
N THR A 177 7.00 -3.54 9.69
CA THR A 177 6.45 -4.06 8.44
C THR A 177 6.11 -2.92 7.50
N ALA A 178 6.60 -2.94 6.27
CA ALA A 178 6.40 -1.90 5.28
C ALA A 178 5.85 -2.46 3.96
N GLU A 179 4.79 -1.85 3.43
CA GLU A 179 4.41 -2.08 2.04
C GLU A 179 5.44 -1.43 1.12
N VAL A 180 6.00 -2.23 0.20
CA VAL A 180 6.96 -1.77 -0.80
C VAL A 180 6.33 -1.89 -2.19
N SER A 181 5.83 -0.76 -2.70
CA SER A 181 5.26 -0.67 -4.04
C SER A 181 6.36 -0.70 -5.10
N SER A 182 6.03 -1.13 -6.31
CA SER A 182 6.98 -1.07 -7.44
C SER A 182 7.46 0.36 -7.72
N GLN A 183 6.58 1.35 -7.57
CA GLN A 183 6.95 2.76 -7.69
C GLN A 183 7.98 3.19 -6.63
N ALA A 184 8.03 2.58 -5.46
CA ALA A 184 9.03 2.92 -4.45
C ALA A 184 10.45 2.70 -4.97
N TYR A 185 10.66 1.64 -5.75
CA TYR A 185 11.93 1.40 -6.45
C TYR A 185 12.09 2.28 -7.70
N GLN A 186 11.03 2.44 -8.49
CA GLN A 186 11.09 3.28 -9.71
C GLN A 186 11.50 4.74 -9.41
N VAL A 187 11.07 5.29 -8.27
CA VAL A 187 11.41 6.66 -7.87
C VAL A 187 12.34 6.72 -6.66
N GLU A 188 13.05 5.65 -6.37
CA GLU A 188 14.16 5.53 -5.42
C GLU A 188 13.81 5.86 -3.95
N ARG A 189 12.55 5.63 -3.52
CA ARG A 189 12.12 5.91 -2.14
C ARG A 189 12.79 5.04 -1.09
N VAL A 190 13.18 3.83 -1.49
CA VAL A 190 13.80 2.81 -0.64
C VAL A 190 15.26 2.55 -1.04
N TYR A 191 15.90 3.47 -1.77
CA TYR A 191 17.29 3.32 -2.15
C TYR A 191 18.20 3.30 -0.92
N GLY A 192 19.08 2.29 -0.87
CA GLY A 192 19.98 2.06 0.28
C GLY A 192 19.33 1.29 1.44
N GLU A 193 18.03 0.96 1.38
CA GLU A 193 17.41 0.08 2.38
C GLU A 193 17.77 -1.38 2.16
N HIS A 194 17.90 -2.10 3.27
CA HIS A 194 18.02 -3.55 3.29
C HIS A 194 16.95 -4.15 4.21
N PHE A 195 16.22 -5.15 3.71
CA PHE A 195 15.15 -5.81 4.45
C PHE A 195 15.64 -7.13 5.04
N ASP A 196 15.27 -7.42 6.28
CA ASP A 196 15.53 -8.73 6.88
C ASP A 196 14.72 -9.83 6.19
N ILE A 197 13.47 -9.50 5.80
CA ILE A 197 12.59 -10.40 5.09
C ILE A 197 11.86 -9.63 3.97
N GLY A 198 11.99 -10.11 2.74
CA GLY A 198 11.21 -9.67 1.59
C GLY A 198 10.08 -10.66 1.28
N VAL A 199 8.86 -10.16 1.15
CA VAL A 199 7.69 -10.98 0.82
C VAL A 199 7.22 -10.65 -0.59
N PHE A 200 7.17 -11.65 -1.47
CA PHE A 200 6.65 -11.52 -2.83
C PHE A 200 5.34 -12.31 -2.98
N LEU A 201 4.22 -11.59 -3.05
CA LEU A 201 2.89 -12.20 -3.03
C LEU A 201 2.46 -12.71 -4.41
N ASN A 202 2.31 -11.78 -5.35
CA ASN A 202 1.79 -12.09 -6.68
C ASN A 202 2.21 -11.04 -7.70
N PHE A 203 2.10 -11.43 -8.97
CA PHE A 203 2.34 -10.56 -10.11
C PHE A 203 1.23 -10.76 -11.15
N SER A 204 0.60 -9.68 -11.56
CA SER A 204 -0.41 -9.66 -12.63
C SER A 204 -0.41 -8.32 -13.34
N GLU A 205 -1.07 -8.24 -14.48
CA GLU A 205 -1.17 -7.00 -15.25
C GLU A 205 -1.87 -5.90 -14.45
N ASP A 206 -1.13 -4.85 -14.15
CA ASP A 206 -1.58 -3.62 -13.50
C ASP A 206 -0.49 -2.54 -13.65
N HIS A 207 -0.80 -1.28 -13.31
CA HIS A 207 0.18 -0.18 -13.24
C HIS A 207 0.94 0.13 -14.54
N ILE A 208 0.42 -0.23 -15.72
CA ILE A 208 1.01 0.15 -17.01
C ILE A 208 0.29 1.39 -17.53
N SER A 209 0.94 2.53 -17.44
CA SER A 209 0.43 3.82 -17.92
C SER A 209 1.58 4.83 -18.06
N PRO A 210 1.38 5.95 -18.78
CA PRO A 210 2.42 6.99 -18.92
C PRO A 210 2.90 7.62 -17.60
N LYS A 211 2.12 7.48 -16.52
CA LYS A 211 2.44 8.00 -15.19
C LYS A 211 2.95 6.93 -14.21
N GLU A 212 2.97 5.66 -14.64
CA GLU A 212 3.39 4.52 -13.81
C GLU A 212 4.55 3.80 -14.51
N HIS A 213 4.44 2.51 -14.80
CA HIS A 213 5.48 1.75 -15.48
C HIS A 213 5.28 1.78 -17.02
N ALA A 214 6.39 1.85 -17.75
CA ALA A 214 6.36 1.83 -19.21
C ALA A 214 6.04 0.43 -19.78
N SER A 215 6.34 -0.63 -19.00
CA SER A 215 6.12 -2.01 -19.43
C SER A 215 5.92 -2.97 -18.25
N MET A 216 5.37 -4.16 -18.55
CA MET A 216 5.28 -5.26 -17.58
C MET A 216 6.67 -5.73 -17.12
N GLU A 217 7.68 -5.62 -17.97
CA GLU A 217 9.06 -5.97 -17.63
C GLU A 217 9.62 -5.01 -16.57
N GLU A 218 9.52 -3.70 -16.78
CA GLU A 218 9.91 -2.70 -15.78
C GLU A 218 9.15 -2.88 -14.46
N TYR A 219 7.84 -3.15 -14.55
CA TYR A 219 7.00 -3.38 -13.39
C TYR A 219 7.45 -4.60 -12.57
N LEU A 220 7.77 -5.72 -13.24
CA LEU A 220 8.32 -6.90 -12.57
C LEU A 220 9.69 -6.61 -11.97
N GLN A 221 10.60 -5.99 -12.74
CA GLN A 221 11.95 -5.69 -12.26
C GLN A 221 11.93 -4.83 -11.00
N CYS A 222 11.08 -3.78 -10.96
CA CYS A 222 10.91 -2.96 -9.76
C CYS A 222 10.44 -3.76 -8.53
N LYS A 223 9.66 -4.83 -8.71
CA LYS A 223 9.28 -5.70 -7.59
C LYS A 223 10.38 -6.67 -7.18
N LEU A 224 11.17 -7.17 -8.14
CA LEU A 224 12.28 -8.08 -7.87
C LEU A 224 13.38 -7.41 -7.02
N HIS A 225 13.55 -6.09 -7.15
CA HIS A 225 14.49 -5.34 -6.33
C HIS A 225 14.25 -5.49 -4.82
N LEU A 226 13.02 -5.78 -4.37
CA LEU A 226 12.79 -6.10 -2.96
C LEU A 226 13.56 -7.36 -2.55
N LEU A 227 13.54 -8.41 -3.37
CA LEU A 227 14.25 -9.65 -3.09
C LEU A 227 15.77 -9.46 -3.18
N GLU A 228 16.23 -8.65 -4.13
CA GLU A 228 17.65 -8.30 -4.27
C GLU A 228 18.19 -7.54 -3.06
N ASN A 229 17.32 -6.81 -2.36
CA ASN A 229 17.64 -6.04 -1.15
C ASN A 229 17.14 -6.70 0.14
N SER A 230 16.96 -8.03 0.14
CA SER A 230 16.49 -8.79 1.30
C SER A 230 17.42 -9.89 1.72
N SER A 231 17.58 -10.09 3.04
CA SER A 231 18.37 -11.20 3.59
C SER A 231 17.68 -12.54 3.45
N ARG A 232 16.35 -12.58 3.61
CA ARG A 232 15.48 -13.77 3.52
C ARG A 232 14.26 -13.44 2.70
N ALA A 233 13.62 -14.44 2.12
CA ALA A 233 12.43 -14.25 1.30
C ALA A 233 11.29 -15.21 1.66
N VAL A 234 10.05 -14.73 1.53
CA VAL A 234 8.84 -15.54 1.45
C VAL A 234 8.21 -15.32 0.08
N ILE A 235 7.95 -16.40 -0.66
CA ILE A 235 7.43 -16.34 -2.03
C ILE A 235 6.17 -17.18 -2.15
N CYS A 236 5.09 -16.58 -2.64
CA CYS A 236 3.88 -17.30 -3.02
C CYS A 236 4.07 -18.02 -4.34
N ARG A 237 3.87 -19.34 -4.33
CA ARG A 237 4.13 -20.25 -5.46
C ARG A 237 3.22 -19.97 -6.66
N GLU A 238 2.03 -19.45 -6.42
CA GLU A 238 1.00 -19.14 -7.42
C GLU A 238 1.31 -17.85 -8.21
N THR A 239 2.39 -17.13 -7.88
CA THR A 239 2.72 -15.88 -8.59
C THR A 239 3.04 -16.14 -10.09
N ALA A 240 2.52 -15.29 -10.97
CA ALA A 240 3.00 -15.29 -12.34
C ALA A 240 4.50 -14.94 -12.39
N GLN A 241 5.22 -15.44 -13.41
CA GLN A 241 6.67 -15.31 -13.52
C GLN A 241 7.45 -15.98 -12.35
N PHE A 242 6.87 -17.02 -11.76
CA PHE A 242 7.41 -17.68 -10.57
C PHE A 242 8.91 -18.01 -10.70
N ASP A 243 9.33 -18.60 -11.82
CA ASP A 243 10.73 -19.01 -11.99
C ASP A 243 11.69 -17.81 -11.85
N ARG A 244 11.36 -16.67 -12.43
CA ARG A 244 12.18 -15.44 -12.30
C ARG A 244 12.19 -14.90 -10.86
N VAL A 245 11.05 -14.92 -10.19
CA VAL A 245 10.93 -14.49 -8.79
C VAL A 245 11.77 -15.39 -7.90
N TYR A 246 11.62 -16.70 -8.06
CA TYR A 246 12.31 -17.70 -7.27
C TYR A 246 13.83 -17.70 -7.51
N ASP A 247 14.26 -17.63 -8.78
CA ASP A 247 15.69 -17.54 -9.13
C ASP A 247 16.33 -16.28 -8.57
N THR A 248 15.61 -15.15 -8.56
CA THR A 248 16.10 -13.90 -7.95
C THR A 248 16.29 -14.09 -6.45
N ALA A 249 15.30 -14.63 -5.75
CA ALA A 249 15.41 -14.88 -4.31
C ALA A 249 16.53 -15.86 -3.99
N ARG A 250 16.62 -16.98 -4.72
CA ARG A 250 17.68 -17.98 -4.55
C ARG A 250 19.08 -17.42 -4.73
N ARG A 251 19.24 -16.47 -5.61
CA ARG A 251 20.52 -15.81 -5.88
C ARG A 251 20.89 -14.77 -4.82
N CYS A 252 19.90 -14.03 -4.32
CA CYS A 252 20.16 -12.83 -3.51
C CYS A 252 19.91 -13.06 -2.00
N CYS A 253 18.96 -13.93 -1.64
CA CYS A 253 18.61 -14.20 -0.26
C CYS A 253 19.35 -15.44 0.29
N ARG A 254 19.78 -15.39 1.54
CA ARG A 254 20.41 -16.54 2.22
C ARG A 254 19.43 -17.68 2.54
N GLU A 255 18.14 -17.36 2.63
CA GLU A 255 17.05 -18.28 2.93
C GLU A 255 15.80 -17.86 2.18
N THR A 256 15.16 -18.82 1.51
CA THR A 256 13.92 -18.60 0.75
C THR A 256 12.91 -19.64 1.16
N LEU A 257 11.75 -19.20 1.62
CA LEU A 257 10.64 -20.04 2.04
C LEU A 257 9.51 -19.93 1.01
N LEU A 258 9.11 -21.06 0.44
CA LEU A 258 7.99 -21.15 -0.50
C LEU A 258 6.70 -21.45 0.25
N VAL A 259 5.65 -20.73 -0.11
CA VAL A 259 4.30 -20.95 0.40
C VAL A 259 3.33 -21.17 -0.76
N GLY A 260 2.38 -22.09 -0.63
CA GLY A 260 1.44 -22.38 -1.72
C GLY A 260 0.18 -23.11 -1.30
N MET A 261 -0.79 -23.14 -2.23
CA MET A 261 -2.09 -23.79 -2.05
C MET A 261 -2.03 -25.19 -2.60
N ASP A 262 -2.21 -26.20 -1.72
CA ASP A 262 -2.21 -27.64 -2.06
C ASP A 262 -1.01 -28.09 -2.92
N ARG A 263 0.22 -27.77 -2.43
CA ARG A 263 1.48 -27.98 -3.14
C ARG A 263 2.46 -28.78 -2.29
N ASP A 264 3.04 -29.84 -2.87
CA ASP A 264 4.08 -30.65 -2.21
C ASP A 264 5.49 -30.05 -2.38
N ASP A 265 5.66 -29.12 -3.34
CA ASP A 265 6.90 -28.43 -3.62
C ASP A 265 7.11 -27.14 -2.79
N CYS A 266 6.24 -26.89 -1.80
CA CYS A 266 6.32 -25.72 -0.92
C CYS A 266 6.73 -26.11 0.49
N ASP A 267 7.45 -25.21 1.17
CA ASP A 267 7.84 -25.37 2.59
C ASP A 267 6.61 -25.32 3.52
N LEU A 268 5.64 -24.46 3.18
CA LEU A 268 4.34 -24.39 3.84
C LEU A 268 3.23 -24.49 2.79
N THR A 269 2.26 -25.36 3.02
CA THR A 269 1.15 -25.53 2.10
C THR A 269 -0.18 -25.56 2.84
N VAL A 270 -1.21 -24.95 2.24
CA VAL A 270 -2.59 -25.10 2.71
C VAL A 270 -3.15 -26.41 2.16
N ARG A 271 -3.72 -27.26 3.04
CA ARG A 271 -4.28 -28.56 2.64
C ARG A 271 -5.80 -28.60 2.67
N GLN A 272 -6.39 -28.05 3.69
CA GLN A 272 -7.83 -28.10 3.89
C GLN A 272 -8.35 -26.69 3.99
N VAL A 273 -9.41 -26.39 3.26
CA VAL A 273 -10.12 -25.11 3.32
C VAL A 273 -11.59 -25.36 3.49
N GLU A 274 -12.17 -24.77 4.51
CA GLU A 274 -13.61 -24.77 4.78
C GLU A 274 -14.09 -23.32 4.80
N LYS A 275 -15.08 -22.99 3.95
CA LYS A 275 -15.75 -21.71 3.96
C LYS A 275 -16.77 -21.70 5.10
N LEU A 276 -16.66 -20.69 5.96
CA LEU A 276 -17.64 -20.42 7.03
C LEU A 276 -18.67 -19.40 6.54
N GLU A 277 -19.69 -19.15 7.35
CA GLU A 277 -20.63 -18.04 7.12
C GLU A 277 -19.87 -16.70 6.96
N HIS A 278 -18.82 -16.52 7.78
CA HIS A 278 -17.89 -15.40 7.69
C HIS A 278 -16.46 -15.92 7.77
N GLY A 279 -15.68 -15.70 6.70
CA GLY A 279 -14.28 -16.10 6.64
C GLY A 279 -14.05 -17.58 6.33
N PHE A 280 -12.97 -18.13 6.84
CA PHE A 280 -12.49 -19.47 6.50
C PHE A 280 -11.84 -20.15 7.70
N GLN A 281 -11.98 -21.51 7.75
CA GLN A 281 -11.02 -22.36 8.43
C GLN A 281 -10.12 -23.04 7.41
N PHE A 282 -8.83 -23.13 7.71
CA PHE A 282 -7.88 -23.82 6.85
C PHE A 282 -6.77 -24.48 7.67
N ALA A 283 -6.13 -25.49 7.09
CA ALA A 283 -5.02 -26.19 7.71
C ALA A 283 -3.74 -25.96 6.92
N VAL A 284 -2.64 -25.64 7.62
CA VAL A 284 -1.29 -25.48 7.05
C VAL A 284 -0.44 -26.68 7.45
N GLN A 285 0.28 -27.22 6.49
CA GLN A 285 1.24 -28.31 6.64
C GLN A 285 2.66 -27.81 6.31
N GLU A 286 3.62 -28.13 7.15
CA GLU A 286 5.04 -27.94 6.84
C GLU A 286 5.57 -29.09 5.98
N GLN A 287 6.48 -28.80 5.07
CA GLN A 287 7.12 -29.82 4.24
C GLN A 287 7.80 -30.90 5.11
N GLY A 288 7.55 -32.15 4.77
CA GLY A 288 8.09 -33.30 5.53
C GLY A 288 7.37 -33.60 6.85
N SER A 289 6.39 -32.82 7.25
CA SER A 289 5.55 -33.07 8.43
C SER A 289 4.19 -33.66 8.04
N GLN A 290 3.63 -34.52 8.89
CA GLN A 290 2.23 -34.98 8.77
C GLN A 290 1.27 -34.15 9.63
N THR A 291 1.78 -33.22 10.44
CA THR A 291 0.97 -32.40 11.33
C THR A 291 0.25 -31.32 10.54
N LEU A 292 -1.06 -31.21 10.76
CA LEU A 292 -1.90 -30.12 10.24
C LEU A 292 -2.10 -29.08 11.34
N HIS A 293 -1.79 -27.84 11.05
CA HIS A 293 -1.95 -26.69 11.93
C HIS A 293 -3.18 -25.90 11.48
N HIS A 294 -4.19 -25.81 12.31
CA HIS A 294 -5.47 -25.18 11.98
C HIS A 294 -5.45 -23.68 12.25
N TYR A 295 -6.01 -22.94 11.31
CA TYR A 295 -6.17 -21.49 11.37
C TYR A 295 -7.61 -21.10 11.11
N HIS A 296 -8.04 -20.03 11.75
CA HIS A 296 -9.28 -19.33 11.44
C HIS A 296 -8.95 -17.92 10.93
N LEU A 297 -9.70 -17.46 9.95
CA LEU A 297 -9.56 -16.12 9.39
C LEU A 297 -10.97 -15.52 9.25
N ALA A 298 -11.26 -14.48 10.02
CA ALA A 298 -12.57 -13.80 10.01
C ALA A 298 -12.73 -12.83 8.83
N MET A 299 -12.03 -13.07 7.73
CA MET A 299 -12.05 -12.26 6.51
C MET A 299 -12.51 -13.09 5.33
N ASP A 300 -13.41 -12.54 4.51
CA ASP A 300 -13.85 -13.17 3.27
C ASP A 300 -12.87 -12.96 2.12
N GLY A 301 -13.11 -13.70 1.02
CA GLY A 301 -12.25 -13.72 -0.16
C GLY A 301 -11.15 -14.76 -0.06
N ASP A 302 -11.20 -15.78 -0.90
CA ASP A 302 -10.27 -16.92 -0.93
C ASP A 302 -8.80 -16.48 -1.01
N PHE A 303 -8.52 -15.39 -1.70
CA PHE A 303 -7.19 -14.77 -1.80
C PHE A 303 -6.61 -14.34 -0.44
N ASN A 304 -7.42 -14.18 0.60
CA ASN A 304 -6.93 -13.85 1.94
C ASN A 304 -6.29 -15.05 2.65
N ILE A 305 -6.57 -16.27 2.20
CA ILE A 305 -5.86 -17.47 2.67
C ILE A 305 -4.41 -17.43 2.19
N GLU A 306 -4.17 -17.06 0.93
CA GLU A 306 -2.81 -16.88 0.38
C GLU A 306 -2.06 -15.75 1.11
N ASN A 307 -2.75 -14.63 1.38
CA ASN A 307 -2.18 -13.52 2.16
C ASN A 307 -1.79 -13.97 3.57
N ALA A 308 -2.65 -14.76 4.24
CA ALA A 308 -2.39 -15.32 5.57
C ALA A 308 -1.22 -16.31 5.53
N LEU A 309 -1.17 -17.17 4.52
CA LEU A 309 -0.09 -18.14 4.35
C LEU A 309 1.28 -17.44 4.18
N ALA A 310 1.34 -16.35 3.41
CA ALA A 310 2.55 -15.54 3.29
C ALA A 310 2.95 -14.91 4.64
N ALA A 311 2.00 -14.41 5.42
CA ALA A 311 2.26 -13.88 6.75
C ALA A 311 2.72 -14.96 7.74
N ILE A 312 2.14 -16.18 7.67
CA ILE A 312 2.57 -17.36 8.43
C ILE A 312 4.01 -17.71 8.05
N GLY A 313 4.38 -17.64 6.77
CA GLY A 313 5.75 -17.84 6.30
C GLY A 313 6.74 -16.87 6.95
N VAL A 314 6.38 -15.58 7.05
CA VAL A 314 7.18 -14.59 7.79
C VAL A 314 7.31 -14.97 9.27
N GLY A 315 6.19 -15.32 9.91
CA GLY A 315 6.20 -15.77 11.30
C GLY A 315 7.11 -16.96 11.54
N ARG A 316 7.12 -17.93 10.62
CA ARG A 316 8.03 -19.10 10.68
C ARG A 316 9.50 -18.68 10.56
N LEU A 317 9.85 -17.79 9.64
CA LEU A 317 11.21 -17.24 9.54
C LEU A 317 11.64 -16.47 10.81
N LEU A 318 10.68 -15.90 11.54
CA LEU A 318 10.92 -15.23 12.83
C LEU A 318 10.87 -16.17 14.03
N GLY A 319 10.62 -17.47 13.83
CA GLY A 319 10.58 -18.49 14.89
C GLY A 319 9.25 -18.55 15.66
N ALA A 320 8.15 -18.04 15.09
CA ALA A 320 6.83 -18.14 15.69
C ALA A 320 6.29 -19.58 15.61
N GLY A 321 5.69 -20.08 16.70
CA GLY A 321 4.92 -21.31 16.69
C GLY A 321 3.54 -21.12 16.07
N HIS A 322 2.98 -22.17 15.44
CA HIS A 322 1.69 -22.13 14.75
C HIS A 322 0.53 -21.67 15.64
N ASP A 323 0.44 -22.15 16.88
CA ASP A 323 -0.65 -21.77 17.81
C ASP A 323 -0.67 -20.25 18.07
N ARG A 324 0.50 -19.64 18.21
CA ARG A 324 0.63 -18.18 18.41
C ARG A 324 0.21 -17.40 17.17
N MET A 325 0.60 -17.87 15.99
CA MET A 325 0.21 -17.26 14.72
C MET A 325 -1.29 -17.42 14.46
N ALA A 326 -1.85 -18.59 14.75
CA ALA A 326 -3.29 -18.84 14.63
C ALA A 326 -4.10 -17.90 15.53
N ALA A 327 -3.72 -17.77 16.80
CA ALA A 327 -4.37 -16.83 17.72
C ALA A 327 -4.24 -15.36 17.28
N ALA A 328 -3.13 -15.00 16.65
CA ALA A 328 -2.92 -13.62 16.14
C ALA A 328 -3.81 -13.29 14.93
N LEU A 329 -4.15 -14.27 14.12
CA LEU A 329 -4.93 -14.08 12.88
C LEU A 329 -6.44 -14.26 13.10
N ASP A 330 -6.87 -14.92 14.16
CA ASP A 330 -8.24 -15.39 14.42
C ASP A 330 -9.30 -14.29 14.28
N SER A 331 -9.05 -13.12 14.86
CA SER A 331 -10.01 -11.99 14.89
C SER A 331 -9.53 -10.76 14.15
N LEU A 332 -8.52 -10.92 13.27
CA LEU A 332 -7.92 -9.78 12.57
C LEU A 332 -8.91 -9.15 11.59
N ALA A 333 -9.09 -7.84 11.71
CA ALA A 333 -9.78 -7.01 10.72
C ALA A 333 -8.80 -5.99 10.14
N VAL A 334 -8.79 -5.87 8.82
CA VAL A 334 -7.95 -4.89 8.11
C VAL A 334 -8.81 -3.72 7.64
N PRO A 335 -8.49 -2.47 8.02
CA PRO A 335 -9.30 -1.32 7.64
C PRO A 335 -9.44 -1.18 6.12
N GLY A 336 -10.69 -1.03 5.64
CA GLY A 336 -10.99 -0.86 4.21
C GLY A 336 -10.71 -2.10 3.35
N ARG A 337 -10.66 -3.29 3.94
CA ARG A 337 -10.51 -4.56 3.24
C ARG A 337 -11.59 -5.52 3.70
N MET A 338 -12.58 -5.78 2.84
CA MET A 338 -13.71 -6.67 3.11
C MET A 338 -14.43 -6.37 4.43
N ASN A 339 -14.44 -5.09 4.89
CA ASN A 339 -15.12 -4.74 6.12
C ASN A 339 -16.63 -4.77 5.93
N ARG A 340 -17.33 -5.51 6.79
CA ARG A 340 -18.77 -5.69 6.75
C ARG A 340 -19.47 -4.79 7.77
N TYR A 341 -20.61 -4.26 7.35
CA TYR A 341 -21.56 -3.52 8.18
C TYR A 341 -22.97 -3.99 7.84
N GLU A 342 -23.79 -4.17 8.83
CA GLU A 342 -25.17 -4.67 8.68
C GLU A 342 -26.14 -3.76 9.43
N GLY A 343 -27.35 -3.63 8.91
CA GLY A 343 -28.41 -2.84 9.51
C GLY A 343 -29.55 -2.56 8.53
N GLY A 344 -30.75 -2.33 9.02
CA GLY A 344 -31.93 -2.05 8.20
C GLY A 344 -32.20 -3.09 7.10
N GLY A 345 -31.86 -4.37 7.35
CA GLY A 345 -32.07 -5.48 6.44
C GLY A 345 -31.20 -5.47 5.18
N VAL A 346 -30.03 -4.86 5.21
CA VAL A 346 -29.04 -4.88 4.12
C VAL A 346 -27.63 -5.15 4.64
N HIS A 347 -26.75 -5.64 3.75
CA HIS A 347 -25.35 -5.87 4.00
C HIS A 347 -24.52 -4.83 3.24
N VAL A 348 -23.57 -4.18 3.89
CA VAL A 348 -22.64 -3.22 3.29
C VAL A 348 -21.22 -3.74 3.43
N LEU A 349 -20.52 -3.86 2.31
CA LEU A 349 -19.09 -4.18 2.27
C LEU A 349 -18.27 -2.97 1.86
N VAL A 350 -17.18 -2.71 2.56
CA VAL A 350 -16.20 -1.68 2.20
C VAL A 350 -14.92 -2.35 1.77
N ASP A 351 -14.46 -2.07 0.55
CA ASP A 351 -13.26 -2.66 -0.04
C ASP A 351 -12.51 -1.68 -0.95
N CYS A 352 -11.23 -1.94 -1.20
CA CYS A 352 -10.41 -1.17 -2.14
C CYS A 352 -10.39 -1.72 -3.57
N MET A 353 -11.41 -2.46 -3.98
CA MET A 353 -11.59 -2.94 -5.36
C MET A 353 -11.51 -1.76 -6.36
N HIS A 354 -10.59 -1.82 -7.34
CA HIS A 354 -10.34 -0.69 -8.24
C HIS A 354 -9.82 -1.07 -9.64
N ASN A 355 -9.90 -2.35 -10.04
CA ASN A 355 -9.52 -2.82 -11.38
C ASN A 355 -10.31 -4.08 -11.77
N ARG A 356 -10.15 -4.54 -13.03
CA ARG A 356 -10.86 -5.71 -13.59
C ARG A 356 -10.77 -6.94 -12.69
N ALA A 357 -9.55 -7.34 -12.32
CA ALA A 357 -9.31 -8.59 -11.57
C ALA A 357 -9.94 -8.56 -10.17
N SER A 358 -9.75 -7.45 -9.42
CA SER A 358 -10.37 -7.30 -8.09
C SER A 358 -11.89 -7.18 -8.15
N SER A 359 -12.42 -6.54 -9.21
CA SER A 359 -13.87 -6.45 -9.40
C SER A 359 -14.48 -7.80 -9.73
N GLN A 360 -13.84 -8.57 -10.60
CA GLN A 360 -14.29 -9.91 -10.95
C GLN A 360 -14.27 -10.83 -9.74
N ALA A 361 -13.15 -10.88 -9.00
CA ALA A 361 -13.00 -11.75 -7.83
C ALA A 361 -14.08 -11.43 -6.78
N LEU A 362 -14.14 -10.17 -6.31
CA LEU A 362 -15.08 -9.76 -5.28
C LEU A 362 -16.55 -10.00 -5.68
N LEU A 363 -16.94 -9.55 -6.88
CA LEU A 363 -18.35 -9.65 -7.29
C LEU A 363 -18.76 -11.09 -7.60
N THR A 364 -17.83 -11.96 -8.05
CA THR A 364 -18.10 -13.40 -8.20
C THR A 364 -18.30 -14.05 -6.84
N ASP A 365 -17.45 -13.75 -5.85
CA ASP A 365 -17.57 -14.26 -4.50
C ASP A 365 -18.91 -13.84 -3.88
N LEU A 366 -19.32 -12.58 -4.05
CA LEU A 366 -20.60 -12.11 -3.54
C LEU A 366 -21.81 -12.79 -4.19
N LYS A 367 -21.77 -13.06 -5.50
CA LYS A 367 -22.84 -13.85 -6.15
C LYS A 367 -22.93 -15.27 -5.63
N ARG A 368 -21.81 -15.88 -5.24
CA ARG A 368 -21.76 -17.20 -4.62
C ARG A 368 -22.26 -17.16 -3.15
N ASP A 369 -21.77 -16.18 -2.38
CA ASP A 369 -22.01 -16.09 -0.94
C ASP A 369 -23.42 -15.56 -0.60
N TYR A 370 -24.03 -14.78 -1.52
CA TYR A 370 -25.38 -14.22 -1.40
C TYR A 370 -26.25 -14.59 -2.61
N PRO A 371 -26.63 -15.86 -2.79
CA PRO A 371 -27.35 -16.30 -3.97
C PRO A 371 -28.72 -15.61 -4.08
N GLY A 372 -28.96 -14.95 -5.23
CA GLY A 372 -30.19 -14.23 -5.49
C GLY A 372 -30.33 -12.83 -4.86
N ALA A 373 -29.39 -12.40 -4.02
CA ALA A 373 -29.40 -11.07 -3.44
C ALA A 373 -29.10 -9.99 -4.51
N PRO A 374 -29.84 -8.87 -4.53
CA PRO A 374 -29.50 -7.74 -5.39
C PRO A 374 -28.15 -7.13 -4.97
N ILE A 375 -27.22 -6.94 -5.93
CA ILE A 375 -25.92 -6.34 -5.69
C ILE A 375 -25.91 -4.90 -6.19
N THR A 376 -25.61 -3.96 -5.30
CA THR A 376 -25.37 -2.54 -5.63
C THR A 376 -23.89 -2.21 -5.45
N VAL A 377 -23.25 -1.60 -6.46
CA VAL A 377 -21.86 -1.16 -6.38
C VAL A 377 -21.80 0.37 -6.37
N VAL A 378 -21.06 0.95 -5.42
CA VAL A 378 -20.71 2.38 -5.39
C VAL A 378 -19.22 2.48 -5.61
N THR A 379 -18.77 3.11 -6.70
CA THR A 379 -17.36 3.15 -7.05
C THR A 379 -16.98 4.32 -7.94
N GLY A 380 -15.68 4.61 -7.97
CA GLY A 380 -15.01 5.52 -8.89
C GLY A 380 -13.62 5.01 -9.22
N ILE A 381 -12.89 5.73 -10.04
CA ILE A 381 -11.47 5.47 -10.33
C ILE A 381 -10.69 6.77 -10.19
N ALA A 382 -9.46 6.66 -9.66
CA ALA A 382 -8.54 7.78 -9.58
C ALA A 382 -8.13 8.26 -10.98
N GLY A 383 -7.92 9.57 -11.11
CA GLY A 383 -7.46 10.20 -12.35
C GLY A 383 -6.07 9.73 -12.77
N GLY A 384 -5.75 9.89 -14.06
CA GLY A 384 -4.47 9.50 -14.66
C GLY A 384 -4.27 7.99 -14.80
N ARG A 385 -5.32 7.18 -14.63
CA ARG A 385 -5.24 5.72 -14.79
C ARG A 385 -5.46 5.30 -16.24
N SER A 386 -4.95 4.10 -16.61
CA SER A 386 -5.05 3.60 -17.97
C SER A 386 -6.52 3.43 -18.42
N PRO A 387 -6.83 3.66 -19.71
CA PRO A 387 -8.15 3.39 -20.27
C PRO A 387 -8.63 1.95 -20.02
N GLN A 388 -7.71 0.98 -20.07
CA GLN A 388 -8.00 -0.45 -19.85
C GLN A 388 -8.50 -0.71 -18.43
N ARG A 389 -8.00 0.04 -17.41
CA ARG A 389 -8.47 -0.08 -16.04
C ARG A 389 -9.91 0.41 -15.90
N ILE A 390 -10.24 1.55 -16.51
CA ILE A 390 -11.60 2.11 -16.54
C ILE A 390 -12.56 1.14 -17.25
N GLN A 391 -12.15 0.67 -18.44
CA GLN A 391 -12.92 -0.30 -19.22
C GLN A 391 -13.17 -1.58 -18.44
N GLY A 392 -12.10 -2.20 -17.91
CA GLY A 392 -12.21 -3.47 -17.22
C GLY A 392 -13.05 -3.42 -15.95
N MET A 393 -12.95 -2.34 -15.17
CA MET A 393 -13.76 -2.16 -13.96
C MET A 393 -15.23 -1.91 -14.30
N GLY A 394 -15.52 -1.03 -15.27
CA GLY A 394 -16.87 -0.77 -15.72
C GLY A 394 -17.58 -2.04 -16.22
N GLU A 395 -16.93 -2.80 -17.12
CA GLU A 395 -17.47 -4.06 -17.64
C GLU A 395 -17.79 -5.09 -16.52
N MET A 396 -16.90 -5.24 -15.55
CA MET A 396 -17.13 -6.19 -14.45
C MET A 396 -18.28 -5.76 -13.54
N CYS A 397 -18.37 -4.46 -13.24
CA CYS A 397 -19.51 -3.93 -12.50
C CYS A 397 -20.82 -4.14 -13.30
N GLY A 398 -20.84 -3.84 -14.60
CA GLY A 398 -22.01 -4.06 -15.46
C GLY A 398 -22.45 -5.51 -15.55
N LYS A 399 -21.49 -6.45 -15.54
CA LYS A 399 -21.74 -7.89 -15.64
C LYS A 399 -22.33 -8.50 -14.36
N TYR A 400 -21.89 -8.05 -13.21
CA TYR A 400 -22.19 -8.72 -11.94
C TYR A 400 -23.11 -7.95 -11.01
N ALA A 401 -23.21 -6.62 -11.11
CA ALA A 401 -24.09 -5.82 -10.29
C ALA A 401 -25.48 -5.68 -10.92
N ASP A 402 -26.48 -5.45 -10.08
CA ASP A 402 -27.84 -5.10 -10.51
C ASP A 402 -28.01 -3.57 -10.59
N ARG A 403 -27.29 -2.85 -9.70
CA ARG A 403 -27.28 -1.38 -9.68
C ARG A 403 -25.87 -0.86 -9.45
N ILE A 404 -25.52 0.26 -10.09
CA ILE A 404 -24.19 0.88 -9.97
C ILE A 404 -24.37 2.39 -9.75
N PHE A 405 -23.64 2.92 -8.78
CA PHE A 405 -23.38 4.34 -8.62
C PHE A 405 -21.92 4.63 -8.97
N PHE A 406 -21.71 5.33 -10.09
CA PHE A 406 -20.39 5.87 -10.38
C PHE A 406 -20.25 7.25 -9.75
N THR A 407 -19.17 7.43 -8.98
CA THR A 407 -18.92 8.59 -8.14
C THR A 407 -17.46 9.03 -8.19
N THR A 408 -17.14 10.15 -7.55
CA THR A 408 -15.75 10.63 -7.44
C THR A 408 -14.92 9.72 -6.52
N ASP A 409 -13.70 9.43 -6.95
CA ASP A 409 -12.65 8.82 -6.13
C ASP A 409 -11.55 9.88 -5.87
N ASN A 410 -10.41 9.79 -6.50
CA ASN A 410 -9.28 10.73 -6.47
C ASN A 410 -9.07 11.29 -7.90
N PRO A 411 -9.86 12.23 -8.39
CA PRO A 411 -9.81 12.66 -9.79
C PRO A 411 -8.49 13.33 -10.18
N ASP A 412 -7.76 13.89 -9.21
CA ASP A 412 -6.49 14.58 -9.42
C ASP A 412 -6.68 15.76 -10.41
N PHE A 413 -6.11 15.68 -11.60
CA PHE A 413 -6.25 16.69 -12.66
C PHE A 413 -7.33 16.37 -13.68
N ASP A 414 -7.91 15.16 -13.66
CA ASP A 414 -8.95 14.73 -14.59
C ASP A 414 -10.34 15.22 -14.14
N ASP A 415 -11.26 15.33 -15.05
CA ASP A 415 -12.67 15.66 -14.74
C ASP A 415 -13.39 14.42 -14.18
N PRO A 416 -13.96 14.48 -12.96
CA PRO A 416 -14.64 13.35 -12.36
C PRO A 416 -15.88 12.90 -13.12
N GLY A 417 -16.56 13.83 -13.82
CA GLY A 417 -17.73 13.52 -14.65
C GLY A 417 -17.33 12.73 -15.91
N ASP A 418 -16.19 13.06 -16.53
CA ASP A 418 -15.66 12.30 -17.66
C ASP A 418 -15.27 10.86 -17.23
N ILE A 419 -14.57 10.72 -16.11
CA ILE A 419 -14.23 9.40 -15.55
C ILE A 419 -15.51 8.57 -15.32
N ALA A 420 -16.51 9.14 -14.66
CA ALA A 420 -17.76 8.46 -14.35
C ALA A 420 -18.54 8.08 -15.62
N SER A 421 -18.53 8.95 -16.65
CA SER A 421 -19.18 8.70 -17.93
C SER A 421 -18.51 7.56 -18.70
N ARG A 422 -17.19 7.47 -18.69
CA ARG A 422 -16.43 6.38 -19.31
C ARG A 422 -16.67 5.05 -18.59
N LEU A 423 -16.76 5.06 -17.25
CA LEU A 423 -17.14 3.88 -16.46
C LEU A 423 -18.56 3.42 -16.78
N ALA A 424 -19.51 4.36 -16.91
CA ALA A 424 -20.90 4.06 -17.28
C ALA A 424 -21.01 3.44 -18.68
N HIS A 425 -20.25 3.98 -19.64
CA HIS A 425 -20.17 3.40 -20.98
C HIS A 425 -19.64 1.97 -20.97
N ALA A 426 -18.55 1.72 -20.24
CA ALA A 426 -17.98 0.38 -20.09
C ALA A 426 -18.94 -0.58 -19.36
N ALA A 427 -19.67 -0.13 -18.36
CA ALA A 427 -20.66 -0.94 -17.65
C ALA A 427 -21.80 -1.39 -18.58
N ALA A 428 -22.28 -0.51 -19.45
CA ALA A 428 -23.31 -0.85 -20.45
C ALA A 428 -22.86 -1.91 -21.45
N GLN A 429 -21.54 -2.05 -21.68
CA GLN A 429 -20.98 -3.13 -22.50
C GLN A 429 -20.86 -4.45 -21.70
N GLY A 430 -20.73 -4.36 -20.37
CA GLY A 430 -20.59 -5.52 -19.47
C GLY A 430 -21.90 -6.24 -19.19
N GLY A 431 -23.02 -5.50 -19.11
CA GLY A 431 -24.31 -6.09 -18.75
C GLY A 431 -25.44 -5.07 -18.55
N PRO A 432 -26.61 -5.53 -18.08
CA PRO A 432 -27.84 -4.73 -17.98
C PRO A 432 -27.97 -3.94 -16.68
N ALA A 433 -26.91 -3.79 -15.89
CA ALA A 433 -26.96 -3.10 -14.60
C ALA A 433 -27.52 -1.66 -14.73
N ARG A 434 -28.38 -1.27 -13.79
CA ARG A 434 -28.89 0.10 -13.73
C ARG A 434 -27.79 1.05 -13.23
N VAL A 435 -27.35 1.98 -14.09
CA VAL A 435 -26.28 2.94 -13.78
C VAL A 435 -26.84 4.28 -13.34
N THR A 436 -26.26 4.86 -12.30
CA THR A 436 -26.48 6.23 -11.82
C THR A 436 -25.13 6.92 -11.68
N ILE A 437 -24.96 8.12 -12.20
CA ILE A 437 -23.80 8.98 -11.95
C ILE A 437 -24.17 9.95 -10.83
N GLN A 438 -23.47 9.85 -9.70
CA GLN A 438 -23.60 10.77 -8.57
C GLN A 438 -22.18 11.13 -8.10
N LEU A 439 -21.72 12.33 -8.48
CA LEU A 439 -20.33 12.74 -8.23
C LEU A 439 -20.01 13.01 -6.76
N ASP A 440 -21.01 13.41 -5.97
CA ASP A 440 -20.85 13.49 -4.51
C ASP A 440 -20.86 12.07 -3.92
N ARG A 441 -19.70 11.62 -3.46
CA ARG A 441 -19.52 10.24 -2.95
C ARG A 441 -20.36 9.98 -1.71
N THR A 442 -20.47 10.93 -0.80
CA THR A 442 -21.29 10.80 0.41
C THR A 442 -22.75 10.54 0.03
N ARG A 443 -23.30 11.35 -0.89
CA ARG A 443 -24.66 11.15 -1.39
C ARG A 443 -24.83 9.84 -2.16
N ALA A 444 -23.82 9.43 -2.95
CA ALA A 444 -23.88 8.16 -3.66
C ALA A 444 -24.00 6.97 -2.70
N VAL A 445 -23.19 6.97 -1.62
CA VAL A 445 -23.23 5.93 -0.57
C VAL A 445 -24.57 5.96 0.18
N GLU A 446 -25.03 7.14 0.60
CA GLU A 446 -26.33 7.29 1.29
C GLU A 446 -27.49 6.79 0.42
N GLN A 447 -27.55 7.19 -0.84
CA GLN A 447 -28.60 6.75 -1.77
C GLN A 447 -28.54 5.23 -1.99
N ALA A 448 -27.36 4.67 -2.20
CA ALA A 448 -27.19 3.24 -2.41
C ALA A 448 -27.74 2.42 -1.23
N ILE A 449 -27.50 2.86 0.00
CA ILE A 449 -27.93 2.17 1.22
C ILE A 449 -29.43 2.40 1.50
N LEU A 450 -29.90 3.65 1.41
CA LEU A 450 -31.27 4.00 1.77
C LEU A 450 -32.33 3.48 0.78
N GLU A 451 -31.96 3.38 -0.52
CA GLU A 451 -32.85 2.94 -1.59
C GLU A 451 -32.74 1.42 -1.90
N ALA A 452 -31.79 0.71 -1.27
CA ALA A 452 -31.59 -0.71 -1.52
C ALA A 452 -32.80 -1.53 -1.05
N PRO A 453 -33.23 -2.59 -1.77
CA PRO A 453 -34.22 -3.52 -1.27
C PRO A 453 -33.68 -4.33 -0.08
N THR A 454 -34.59 -4.84 0.75
CA THR A 454 -34.22 -5.76 1.86
C THR A 454 -33.49 -6.98 1.31
N GLY A 455 -32.43 -7.44 2.00
CA GLY A 455 -31.55 -8.52 1.57
C GLY A 455 -30.49 -8.13 0.55
N ALA A 456 -30.43 -6.85 0.13
CA ALA A 456 -29.41 -6.40 -0.82
C ALA A 456 -28.00 -6.36 -0.20
N VAL A 457 -27.01 -6.55 -1.07
CA VAL A 457 -25.59 -6.37 -0.76
C VAL A 457 -25.08 -5.10 -1.45
N ILE A 458 -24.54 -4.17 -0.67
CA ILE A 458 -24.00 -2.90 -1.16
C ILE A 458 -22.47 -2.94 -1.03
N VAL A 459 -21.76 -2.77 -2.15
CA VAL A 459 -20.29 -2.74 -2.18
C VAL A 459 -19.83 -1.29 -2.34
N LEU A 460 -19.15 -0.76 -1.33
CA LEU A 460 -18.48 0.54 -1.37
C LEU A 460 -17.01 0.30 -1.74
N ALA A 461 -16.67 0.60 -2.99
CA ALA A 461 -15.42 0.18 -3.61
C ALA A 461 -14.50 1.35 -3.97
N GLY A 462 -13.19 1.08 -3.93
CA GLY A 462 -12.12 1.99 -4.35
C GLY A 462 -11.42 2.67 -3.19
N LYS A 463 -12.15 3.39 -2.35
CA LYS A 463 -11.58 4.21 -1.27
C LYS A 463 -11.23 3.43 0.00
N GLY A 464 -11.93 2.32 0.27
CA GLY A 464 -11.74 1.62 1.54
C GLY A 464 -12.00 2.57 2.72
N ASN A 465 -11.00 2.75 3.59
CA ASN A 465 -11.10 3.62 4.78
C ASN A 465 -10.54 5.05 4.56
N ASP A 466 -10.17 5.41 3.34
CA ASP A 466 -9.60 6.72 3.03
C ASP A 466 -10.64 7.85 3.22
N ALA A 467 -10.29 8.88 3.98
CA ALA A 467 -11.15 10.02 4.30
C ALA A 467 -10.79 11.29 3.53
N ILE A 468 -9.98 11.16 2.47
CA ILE A 468 -9.60 12.29 1.62
C ILE A 468 -9.84 11.98 0.14
N GLN A 469 -10.06 13.01 -0.64
CA GLN A 469 -10.04 12.95 -2.10
C GLN A 469 -8.95 13.86 -2.63
N ARG A 470 -8.06 13.31 -3.48
CA ARG A 470 -7.07 14.10 -4.18
C ARG A 470 -7.74 14.80 -5.38
N VAL A 471 -7.69 16.11 -5.36
CA VAL A 471 -8.25 16.98 -6.39
C VAL A 471 -7.15 17.86 -6.98
N ARG A 472 -7.44 18.57 -8.07
CA ARG A 472 -6.48 19.50 -8.69
C ARG A 472 -5.92 20.48 -7.65
N GLY A 473 -4.62 20.36 -7.38
CA GLY A 473 -3.88 21.27 -6.49
C GLY A 473 -3.96 20.98 -5.00
N GLY A 474 -4.57 19.85 -4.57
CA GLY A 474 -4.64 19.54 -3.15
C GLY A 474 -5.51 18.34 -2.78
N TYR A 475 -5.97 18.36 -1.55
CA TYR A 475 -6.82 17.32 -0.96
C TYR A 475 -8.09 17.95 -0.37
N VAL A 476 -9.20 17.21 -0.46
CA VAL A 476 -10.47 17.55 0.18
C VAL A 476 -10.84 16.43 1.13
N HIS A 477 -11.14 16.79 2.38
CA HIS A 477 -11.65 15.84 3.36
C HIS A 477 -13.12 15.54 3.10
N TYR A 478 -13.50 14.29 3.30
CA TYR A 478 -14.88 13.82 3.36
C TYR A 478 -15.00 12.72 4.42
N ASP A 479 -16.21 12.44 4.88
CA ASP A 479 -16.45 11.29 5.76
C ASP A 479 -16.11 10.01 5.00
N SER A 480 -15.23 9.14 5.55
CA SER A 480 -14.86 7.89 4.88
C SER A 480 -16.08 6.99 4.65
N ASP A 481 -15.99 6.11 3.66
CA ASP A 481 -17.08 5.17 3.33
C ASP A 481 -17.63 4.41 4.56
N PRO A 482 -16.82 3.90 5.51
CA PRO A 482 -17.32 3.29 6.75
C PRO A 482 -18.15 4.24 7.62
N VAL A 483 -17.76 5.50 7.71
CA VAL A 483 -18.48 6.51 8.53
C VAL A 483 -19.84 6.80 7.89
N VAL A 484 -19.87 7.05 6.59
CA VAL A 484 -21.12 7.29 5.85
C VAL A 484 -22.02 6.06 5.90
N ALA A 485 -21.47 4.86 5.72
CA ALA A 485 -22.22 3.61 5.77
C ALA A 485 -22.94 3.43 7.11
N LYS A 486 -22.22 3.56 8.23
CA LYS A 486 -22.81 3.46 9.58
C LYS A 486 -23.93 4.46 9.80
N ARG A 487 -23.74 5.71 9.36
CA ARG A 487 -24.75 6.75 9.45
C ARG A 487 -25.99 6.42 8.60
N ALA A 488 -25.80 5.97 7.37
CA ALA A 488 -26.89 5.61 6.47
C ALA A 488 -27.68 4.38 6.94
N LEU A 489 -26.99 3.36 7.48
CA LEU A 489 -27.63 2.18 8.07
C LEU A 489 -28.50 2.56 9.28
N ALA A 490 -27.99 3.38 10.19
CA ALA A 490 -28.75 3.88 11.34
C ALA A 490 -30.00 4.72 10.92
N LEU A 491 -29.87 5.50 9.82
CA LEU A 491 -31.00 6.25 9.26
C LEU A 491 -32.05 5.31 8.63
N ARG A 492 -31.60 4.22 7.99
CA ARG A 492 -32.47 3.22 7.37
C ARG A 492 -33.27 2.46 8.41
N GLU A 493 -32.62 2.02 9.52
CA GLU A 493 -33.30 1.34 10.64
C GLU A 493 -34.41 2.18 11.27
N LYS A 494 -34.23 3.50 11.37
CA LYS A 494 -35.26 4.42 11.90
C LYS A 494 -36.47 4.61 10.98
N LYS A 495 -36.35 4.25 9.71
CA LYS A 495 -37.42 4.40 8.70
C LYS A 495 -38.24 3.13 8.50
N GLN A 496 -37.75 1.98 8.98
CA GLN A 496 -38.45 0.69 9.05
C GLN A 496 -39.28 0.58 10.34
#